data_c53c4a337e939f8a4f6cd01ad761e8bb
#
_entry.id   c53c4a337e939f8a4f6cd01ad761e8bb
#
_cell.length_a   1.000
_cell.length_b   1.000
_cell.length_c   1.000
_cell.angle_alpha   90.00
_cell.angle_beta   90.00
_cell.angle_gamma   90.00
#
_symmetry.space_group_name_H-M   'P 1'
#
loop_
_entity.id
_entity.type
_entity.pdbx_description
1 polymer ?
#
loop_
_entity_poly.entity_id
_entity_poly.type
_entity_poly.pdbx_seq_one_letter_code
_entity_poly.pdbx_strand_id
1 'polypeptide(L)'
;KGDSLASALLANDIKVVGRSFKYHRPRGIMSCGVEESGALVTVGQGNRRDPNVRATTQELYEGLVASGQNAFPSVNFDFGAVTGLLGRFFAAGFYYKTFMGIPPFEWGSGTKIWMLYEKLIRRAAGMGVASRLPDPDKYEHANDFCDVVVVGSGPAGIAAAQEAADKKLDVILVEQ
;
A
#
# COMPACT_ATOMS: atom_id res chain seq x y z
N LYS A 1 -23.21 3.03 -0.25
CA LYS A 1 -22.90 1.78 -0.97
C LYS A 1 -22.21 2.11 -2.28
N GLY A 2 -21.08 1.50 -2.56
CA GLY A 2 -20.28 1.78 -3.75
C GLY A 2 -19.28 2.94 -3.62
N ASP A 3 -19.22 3.60 -2.47
CA ASP A 3 -18.23 4.63 -2.20
C ASP A 3 -16.92 4.01 -1.71
N SER A 4 -15.82 4.68 -2.02
CA SER A 4 -14.50 4.30 -1.52
C SER A 4 -14.15 5.07 -0.23
N LEU A 5 -13.18 4.55 0.52
CA LEU A 5 -12.62 5.25 1.67
C LEU A 5 -12.10 6.64 1.28
N ALA A 6 -11.52 6.77 0.08
CA ALA A 6 -11.04 8.05 -0.44
C ALA A 6 -12.17 9.09 -0.57
N SER A 7 -13.33 8.70 -1.11
CA SER A 7 -14.49 9.60 -1.25
C SER A 7 -15.01 10.07 0.11
N ALA A 8 -15.04 9.16 1.10
CA ALA A 8 -15.47 9.52 2.46
C ALA A 8 -14.49 10.49 3.14
N LEU A 9 -13.17 10.26 2.97
CA LEU A 9 -12.15 11.16 3.51
C LEU A 9 -12.30 12.58 2.93
N LEU A 10 -12.48 12.69 1.61
CA LEU A 10 -12.67 13.97 0.94
C LEU A 10 -13.98 14.64 1.35
N ALA A 11 -15.07 13.88 1.47
CA ALA A 11 -16.35 14.41 1.93
C ALA A 11 -16.31 14.99 3.35
N ASN A 12 -15.37 14.52 4.17
CA ASN A 12 -15.11 15.02 5.53
C ASN A 12 -13.94 16.01 5.61
N ASP A 13 -13.51 16.59 4.49
CA ASP A 13 -12.42 17.57 4.38
C ASP A 13 -11.05 17.03 4.89
N ILE A 14 -10.86 15.72 4.89
CA ILE A 14 -9.59 15.09 5.24
C ILE A 14 -8.71 15.05 4.00
N LYS A 15 -7.89 16.07 3.84
CA LYS A 15 -7.03 16.26 2.66
C LYS A 15 -5.68 15.56 2.77
N VAL A 16 -5.16 15.41 3.99
CA VAL A 16 -3.86 14.76 4.23
C VAL A 16 -4.09 13.37 4.77
N VAL A 17 -3.72 12.36 3.97
CA VAL A 17 -3.96 10.95 4.28
C VAL A 17 -2.66 10.24 4.67
N GLY A 18 -1.53 10.70 4.16
CA GLY A 18 -0.24 10.09 4.42
C GLY A 18 0.92 11.08 4.29
N ARG A 19 2.12 10.56 4.43
CA ARG A 19 3.37 11.29 4.27
C ARG A 19 4.26 10.60 3.25
N SER A 20 5.09 11.38 2.53
CA SER A 20 6.05 10.80 1.58
C SER A 20 7.15 10.03 2.30
N PHE A 21 7.69 9.01 1.66
CA PHE A 21 8.65 8.09 2.28
C PHE A 21 9.96 8.75 2.73
N LYS A 22 10.45 9.69 1.95
CA LYS A 22 11.79 10.25 2.17
C LYS A 22 11.77 11.51 3.02
N TYR A 23 10.87 12.44 2.70
CA TYR A 23 10.86 13.77 3.31
C TYR A 23 9.63 14.01 4.18
N HIS A 24 8.78 13.01 4.35
CA HIS A 24 7.56 13.10 5.13
C HIS A 24 6.67 14.31 4.76
N ARG A 25 6.67 14.68 3.49
CA ARG A 25 5.80 15.73 2.97
C ARG A 25 4.35 15.28 2.99
N PRO A 26 3.40 16.17 3.32
CA PRO A 26 1.98 15.84 3.28
C PRO A 26 1.57 15.25 1.93
N ARG A 27 0.79 14.17 1.96
CA ARG A 27 0.22 13.51 0.79
C ARG A 27 -1.28 13.36 0.98
N GLY A 28 -2.02 13.69 -0.06
CA GLY A 28 -3.45 13.46 -0.16
C GLY A 28 -3.77 12.41 -1.21
N ILE A 29 -5.03 12.34 -1.57
CA ILE A 29 -5.54 11.50 -2.65
C ILE A 29 -5.19 12.16 -3.98
N MET A 30 -4.52 11.45 -4.86
CA MET A 30 -4.00 11.97 -6.13
C MET A 30 -4.71 11.37 -7.34
N SER A 31 -5.32 10.20 -7.20
CA SER A 31 -6.00 9.49 -8.27
C SER A 31 -7.33 8.90 -7.80
N CYS A 32 -8.00 8.15 -8.65
CA CYS A 32 -9.30 7.55 -8.33
C CYS A 32 -9.30 6.01 -8.40
N GLY A 33 -8.16 5.38 -8.62
CA GLY A 33 -8.08 3.94 -8.85
C GLY A 33 -6.84 3.30 -8.25
N VAL A 34 -6.42 2.20 -8.84
CA VAL A 34 -5.27 1.38 -8.40
C VAL A 34 -3.92 2.08 -8.57
N GLU A 35 -3.85 3.13 -9.34
CA GLU A 35 -2.66 3.96 -9.55
C GLU A 35 -2.39 4.94 -8.40
N GLU A 36 -3.26 4.97 -7.35
CA GLU A 36 -3.06 5.81 -6.18
C GLU A 36 -1.77 5.44 -5.44
N SER A 37 -0.91 6.42 -5.26
CA SER A 37 0.38 6.27 -4.60
C SER A 37 0.52 7.08 -3.30
N GLY A 38 -0.36 8.05 -3.08
CA GLY A 38 -0.28 9.01 -1.97
C GLY A 38 -1.12 8.63 -0.76
N ALA A 39 -2.20 7.89 -0.94
CA ALA A 39 -3.20 7.58 0.07
C ALA A 39 -3.17 6.10 0.47
N LEU A 40 -2.01 5.63 0.92
CA LEU A 40 -1.85 4.30 1.51
C LEU A 40 -2.20 4.35 3.00
N VAL A 41 -3.07 3.46 3.41
CA VAL A 41 -3.58 3.34 4.78
C VAL A 41 -3.47 1.91 5.29
N THR A 42 -3.56 1.76 6.60
CA THR A 42 -3.77 0.46 7.25
C THR A 42 -5.24 0.32 7.57
N VAL A 43 -5.87 -0.73 7.07
CA VAL A 43 -7.27 -1.07 7.31
C VAL A 43 -7.35 -2.17 8.37
N GLY A 44 -8.40 -2.13 9.18
CA GLY A 44 -8.64 -3.10 10.23
C GLY A 44 -7.72 -2.95 11.45
N GLN A 45 -7.90 -3.84 12.40
CA GLN A 45 -7.15 -3.87 13.66
C GLN A 45 -6.80 -5.32 14.06
N GLY A 46 -5.80 -5.46 14.92
CA GLY A 46 -5.41 -6.76 15.47
C GLY A 46 -4.96 -7.74 14.39
N ASN A 47 -5.60 -8.90 14.35
CA ASN A 47 -5.31 -9.96 13.39
C ASN A 47 -5.85 -9.69 11.97
N ARG A 48 -6.86 -8.83 11.85
CA ARG A 48 -7.41 -8.38 10.56
C ARG A 48 -6.76 -7.10 10.03
N ARG A 49 -5.61 -6.73 10.56
CA ARG A 49 -4.89 -5.55 10.12
C ARG A 49 -4.24 -5.78 8.77
N ASP A 50 -4.69 -5.05 7.76
CA ASP A 50 -4.18 -5.05 6.40
C ASP A 50 -3.50 -3.70 6.08
N PRO A 51 -2.18 -3.67 5.93
CA PRO A 51 -1.43 -2.45 5.64
C PRO A 51 -1.28 -2.21 4.15
N ASN A 52 -0.92 -0.98 3.80
CA ASN A 52 -0.65 -0.53 2.43
C ASN A 52 -1.85 -0.62 1.49
N VAL A 53 -3.05 -0.60 2.04
CA VAL A 53 -4.29 -0.55 1.27
C VAL A 53 -4.45 0.85 0.67
N ARG A 54 -4.84 0.93 -0.58
CA ARG A 54 -5.15 2.21 -1.23
C ARG A 54 -6.54 2.67 -0.82
N ALA A 55 -6.65 3.89 -0.30
CA ALA A 55 -7.94 4.45 0.10
C ALA A 55 -8.93 4.56 -1.07
N THR A 56 -8.44 4.62 -2.31
CA THR A 56 -9.24 4.73 -3.54
C THR A 56 -9.88 3.42 -3.97
N THR A 57 -9.31 2.27 -3.56
CA THR A 57 -9.83 0.94 -3.90
C THR A 57 -10.56 0.26 -2.73
N GLN A 58 -10.45 0.83 -1.52
CA GLN A 58 -11.12 0.29 -0.34
C GLN A 58 -12.59 0.70 -0.33
N GLU A 59 -13.49 -0.26 -0.44
CA GLU A 59 -14.93 -0.03 -0.31
C GLU A 59 -15.30 0.33 1.13
N LEU A 60 -16.27 1.24 1.29
CA LEU A 60 -16.82 1.62 2.58
C LEU A 60 -17.85 0.61 3.08
N TYR A 61 -17.67 0.19 4.31
CA TYR A 61 -18.65 -0.59 5.06
C TYR A 61 -18.77 -0.08 6.51
N GLU A 62 -19.85 -0.41 7.15
CA GLU A 62 -20.09 -0.03 8.54
C GLU A 62 -19.04 -0.68 9.46
N GLY A 63 -18.43 0.11 10.31
CA GLY A 63 -17.38 -0.35 11.22
C GLY A 63 -15.98 -0.40 10.61
N LEU A 64 -15.79 0.08 9.35
CA LEU A 64 -14.47 0.20 8.76
C LEU A 64 -13.56 1.08 9.62
N VAL A 65 -12.43 0.54 10.03
CA VAL A 65 -11.38 1.28 10.73
C VAL A 65 -10.16 1.42 9.82
N ALA A 66 -9.76 2.65 9.57
CA ALA A 66 -8.55 2.93 8.79
C ALA A 66 -7.64 3.91 9.54
N SER A 67 -6.34 3.74 9.39
CA SER A 67 -5.33 4.60 10.02
C SER A 67 -4.18 4.91 9.07
N GLY A 68 -3.59 6.09 9.24
CA GLY A 68 -2.32 6.43 8.58
C GLY A 68 -1.19 5.56 9.11
N GLN A 69 -0.22 5.26 8.27
CA GLN A 69 0.85 4.31 8.62
C GLN A 69 2.26 4.87 8.57
N ASN A 70 2.49 6.01 7.95
CA ASN A 70 3.83 6.59 7.77
C ASN A 70 3.99 7.97 8.41
N ALA A 71 3.36 8.17 9.56
CA ALA A 71 3.46 9.40 10.33
C ALA A 71 3.48 9.11 11.82
N PHE A 72 4.17 9.92 12.61
CA PHE A 72 4.20 9.80 14.06
C PHE A 72 4.32 11.20 14.73
N PRO A 73 3.45 11.56 15.66
CA PRO A 73 2.32 10.78 16.19
C PRO A 73 1.08 10.78 15.29
N SER A 74 0.98 11.70 14.34
CA SER A 74 -0.19 11.78 13.46
C SER A 74 0.19 12.27 12.06
N VAL A 75 -0.71 12.11 11.10
CA VAL A 75 -0.52 12.59 9.72
C VAL A 75 -0.41 14.11 9.65
N ASN A 76 -1.11 14.82 10.53
CA ASN A 76 -1.08 16.30 10.57
C ASN A 76 0.17 16.83 11.26
N PHE A 77 0.65 16.14 12.29
CA PHE A 77 1.86 16.50 13.01
C PHE A 77 2.81 15.29 13.05
N ASP A 78 3.87 15.37 12.27
CA ASP A 78 4.77 14.24 12.04
C ASP A 78 6.23 14.62 12.33
N PHE A 79 6.84 13.96 13.31
CA PHE A 79 8.25 14.14 13.65
C PHE A 79 9.18 13.75 12.50
N GLY A 80 8.77 12.82 11.64
CA GLY A 80 9.52 12.44 10.45
C GLY A 80 9.74 13.59 9.47
N ALA A 81 8.92 14.65 9.54
CA ALA A 81 9.06 15.84 8.70
C ALA A 81 10.40 16.59 8.89
N VAL A 82 11.11 16.35 9.99
CA VAL A 82 12.48 16.87 10.22
C VAL A 82 13.44 16.42 9.10
N THR A 83 13.22 15.27 8.50
CA THR A 83 14.00 14.81 7.33
C THR A 83 13.94 15.79 6.15
N GLY A 84 12.86 16.56 6.05
CA GLY A 84 12.73 17.62 5.03
C GLY A 84 13.74 18.75 5.19
N LEU A 85 14.14 19.08 6.42
CA LEU A 85 15.17 20.09 6.71
C LEU A 85 16.56 19.60 6.29
N LEU A 86 16.77 18.29 6.35
CA LEU A 86 18.02 17.63 5.96
C LEU A 86 18.05 17.28 4.46
N GLY A 87 17.10 17.79 3.68
CA GLY A 87 16.92 17.42 2.27
C GLY A 87 18.16 17.57 1.38
N ARG A 88 19.07 18.50 1.72
CA ARG A 88 20.34 18.68 1.01
C ARG A 88 21.26 17.46 1.14
N PHE A 89 21.19 16.76 2.25
CA PHE A 89 22.02 15.57 2.53
C PHE A 89 21.42 14.29 1.93
N PHE A 90 20.13 14.29 1.64
CA PHE A 90 19.40 13.15 1.06
C PHE A 90 19.21 13.28 -0.45
N ALA A 91 20.21 13.81 -1.17
CA ALA A 91 20.16 13.94 -2.62
C ALA A 91 19.94 12.59 -3.33
N ALA A 92 19.53 12.64 -4.58
CA ALA A 92 19.43 11.46 -5.42
C ALA A 92 20.76 10.69 -5.46
N GLY A 93 20.70 9.36 -5.29
CA GLY A 93 21.91 8.53 -5.24
C GLY A 93 22.56 8.40 -3.85
N PHE A 94 22.11 9.15 -2.84
CA PHE A 94 22.64 9.03 -1.49
C PHE A 94 22.61 7.57 -0.98
N TYR A 95 21.52 6.86 -1.18
CA TYR A 95 21.38 5.47 -0.74
C TYR A 95 22.38 4.53 -1.40
N TYR A 96 22.61 4.68 -2.69
CA TYR A 96 23.54 3.83 -3.44
C TYR A 96 24.99 4.04 -3.02
N LYS A 97 25.37 5.27 -2.70
CA LYS A 97 26.75 5.59 -2.31
C LYS A 97 27.04 5.34 -0.83
N THR A 98 26.05 5.55 0.04
CA THR A 98 26.25 5.57 1.49
C THR A 98 26.01 4.21 2.13
N PHE A 99 25.06 3.42 1.61
CA PHE A 99 24.64 2.16 2.24
C PHE A 99 25.15 0.89 1.54
N MET A 100 25.93 1.02 0.48
CA MET A 100 26.49 -0.14 -0.25
C MET A 100 27.78 -0.69 0.36
N GLY A 101 28.35 0.00 1.35
CA GLY A 101 29.57 -0.43 2.05
C GLY A 101 30.11 0.67 2.94
N ILE A 102 31.15 0.40 3.72
CA ILE A 102 31.86 1.38 4.53
C ILE A 102 33.17 1.74 3.83
N PRO A 103 33.30 2.92 3.21
CA PRO A 103 34.61 3.35 2.68
C PRO A 103 35.63 3.54 3.82
N PRO A 104 36.93 3.23 3.62
CA PRO A 104 37.58 2.80 2.39
C PRO A 104 37.60 1.29 2.19
N PHE A 105 37.00 0.53 3.09
CA PHE A 105 37.04 -0.92 3.07
C PHE A 105 35.79 -1.45 2.38
N GLU A 106 35.95 -2.22 1.33
CA GLU A 106 34.90 -3.05 0.76
C GLU A 106 34.50 -4.19 1.71
N TRP A 107 35.02 -4.17 2.92
CA TRP A 107 34.74 -5.12 3.97
C TRP A 107 33.28 -5.00 4.39
N GLY A 108 32.50 -6.03 4.10
CA GLY A 108 31.09 -6.03 4.35
C GLY A 108 30.26 -5.35 3.25
N SER A 109 30.87 -5.04 2.10
CA SER A 109 30.13 -4.60 0.92
C SER A 109 29.09 -5.64 0.52
N GLY A 110 27.99 -5.19 -0.07
CA GLY A 110 26.97 -6.05 -0.60
C GLY A 110 25.81 -6.34 0.34
N THR A 111 25.16 -7.47 0.14
CA THR A 111 23.83 -7.78 0.68
C THR A 111 23.73 -7.73 2.20
N LYS A 112 24.78 -8.11 2.94
CA LYS A 112 24.72 -8.17 4.41
C LYS A 112 24.62 -6.82 5.07
N ILE A 113 25.44 -5.84 4.63
CA ILE A 113 25.36 -4.46 5.16
C ILE A 113 24.07 -3.79 4.69
N TRP A 114 23.70 -3.97 3.43
CA TRP A 114 22.43 -3.50 2.93
C TRP A 114 21.27 -4.02 3.78
N MET A 115 21.23 -5.29 4.12
CA MET A 115 20.15 -5.88 4.94
C MET A 115 20.09 -5.31 6.36
N LEU A 116 21.21 -4.80 6.88
CA LEU A 116 21.19 -4.08 8.16
C LEU A 116 20.52 -2.71 8.03
N TYR A 117 20.91 -1.95 7.02
CA TYR A 117 20.33 -0.63 6.75
C TYR A 117 18.89 -0.71 6.26
N GLU A 118 18.55 -1.76 5.49
CA GLU A 118 17.23 -1.97 4.92
C GLU A 118 16.14 -1.97 5.99
N LYS A 119 16.38 -2.62 7.12
CA LYS A 119 15.42 -2.65 8.23
C LYS A 119 15.10 -1.25 8.76
N LEU A 120 16.12 -0.40 8.84
CA LEU A 120 15.98 0.96 9.33
C LEU A 120 15.31 1.86 8.28
N ILE A 121 15.69 1.70 7.02
CA ILE A 121 15.10 2.43 5.88
C ILE A 121 13.64 2.06 5.70
N ARG A 122 13.30 0.79 5.75
CA ARG A 122 11.91 0.29 5.67
C ARG A 122 11.04 0.89 6.77
N ARG A 123 11.56 0.92 8.00
CA ARG A 123 10.84 1.53 9.12
C ARG A 123 10.69 3.04 8.95
N ALA A 124 11.74 3.72 8.50
CA ALA A 124 11.69 5.15 8.23
C ALA A 124 10.77 5.49 7.04
N ALA A 125 10.69 4.62 6.05
CA ALA A 125 9.77 4.77 4.92
C ALA A 125 8.29 4.62 5.33
N GLY A 126 8.00 4.07 6.52
CA GLY A 126 6.64 3.97 7.05
C GLY A 126 5.74 3.01 6.28
N MET A 127 6.31 2.04 5.56
CA MET A 127 5.52 0.95 5.00
C MET A 127 4.89 0.15 6.13
N GLY A 128 3.60 -0.12 6.00
CA GLY A 128 2.84 -0.85 7.00
C GLY A 128 3.34 -2.28 7.18
N VAL A 129 3.08 -2.84 8.34
CA VAL A 129 3.47 -4.21 8.70
C VAL A 129 2.22 -5.03 8.90
N ALA A 130 2.11 -6.14 8.17
CA ALA A 130 1.01 -7.08 8.31
C ALA A 130 0.93 -7.67 9.73
N SER A 131 -0.26 -8.10 10.12
CA SER A 131 -0.45 -8.82 11.37
C SER A 131 0.35 -10.13 11.35
N ARG A 132 0.91 -10.49 12.52
CA ARG A 132 1.53 -11.80 12.73
C ARG A 132 0.65 -12.71 13.60
N LEU A 133 -0.54 -12.22 13.94
CA LEU A 133 -1.52 -13.01 14.67
C LEU A 133 -2.17 -14.02 13.74
N PRO A 134 -2.68 -15.14 14.27
CA PRO A 134 -3.42 -16.09 13.45
C PRO A 134 -4.59 -15.43 12.73
N ASP A 135 -4.82 -15.85 11.49
CA ASP A 135 -5.96 -15.40 10.72
C ASP A 135 -7.25 -15.91 11.40
N PRO A 136 -8.20 -15.03 11.72
CA PRO A 136 -9.45 -15.42 12.35
C PRO A 136 -10.50 -15.92 11.35
N ASP A 137 -10.28 -15.68 10.06
CA ASP A 137 -11.24 -15.95 9.03
C ASP A 137 -11.21 -17.43 8.63
N LYS A 138 -12.38 -17.97 8.34
CA LYS A 138 -12.55 -19.33 7.84
C LYS A 138 -12.87 -19.23 6.36
N TYR A 139 -12.05 -19.91 5.56
CA TYR A 139 -12.20 -19.93 4.11
C TYR A 139 -12.92 -21.21 3.70
N GLU A 140 -13.91 -21.05 2.83
CA GLU A 140 -14.54 -22.18 2.17
C GLU A 140 -13.71 -22.56 0.94
N HIS A 141 -13.62 -23.85 0.69
CA HIS A 141 -12.95 -24.41 -0.48
C HIS A 141 -13.99 -25.10 -1.36
N ALA A 142 -14.11 -24.64 -2.58
CA ALA A 142 -14.96 -25.26 -3.59
C ALA A 142 -14.12 -25.55 -4.85
N ASN A 143 -14.50 -26.59 -5.56
CA ASN A 143 -13.99 -26.87 -6.89
C ASN A 143 -15.10 -26.54 -7.90
N ASP A 144 -14.75 -25.82 -8.93
CA ASP A 144 -15.65 -25.48 -10.01
C ASP A 144 -14.94 -25.70 -11.34
N PHE A 145 -15.72 -25.82 -12.43
CA PHE A 145 -15.23 -26.11 -13.77
C PHE A 145 -15.79 -25.06 -14.72
N CYS A 146 -14.94 -24.54 -15.57
CA CYS A 146 -15.32 -23.58 -16.61
C CYS A 146 -14.38 -23.66 -17.80
N ASP A 147 -14.75 -23.06 -18.90
CA ASP A 147 -13.91 -22.94 -20.10
C ASP A 147 -12.86 -21.86 -19.94
N VAL A 148 -13.21 -20.76 -19.24
CA VAL A 148 -12.34 -19.59 -19.05
C VAL A 148 -12.45 -19.07 -17.64
N VAL A 149 -11.29 -18.89 -16.97
CA VAL A 149 -11.20 -18.15 -15.71
C VAL A 149 -10.58 -16.78 -15.99
N VAL A 150 -11.27 -15.73 -15.59
CA VAL A 150 -10.77 -14.35 -15.62
C VAL A 150 -10.49 -13.90 -14.19
N VAL A 151 -9.25 -13.50 -13.90
CA VAL A 151 -8.84 -13.01 -12.60
C VAL A 151 -8.73 -11.50 -12.64
N GLY A 152 -9.55 -10.82 -11.86
CA GLY A 152 -9.67 -9.38 -11.78
C GLY A 152 -10.87 -8.82 -12.57
N SER A 153 -11.72 -8.04 -11.89
CA SER A 153 -12.91 -7.41 -12.48
C SER A 153 -12.68 -5.95 -12.93
N GLY A 154 -11.43 -5.58 -13.18
CA GLY A 154 -11.12 -4.32 -13.83
C GLY A 154 -11.68 -4.23 -15.25
N PRO A 155 -11.61 -3.04 -15.91
CA PRO A 155 -12.19 -2.87 -17.26
C PRO A 155 -11.74 -3.92 -18.27
N ALA A 156 -10.47 -4.33 -18.23
CA ALA A 156 -9.94 -5.35 -19.11
C ALA A 156 -10.50 -6.76 -18.81
N GLY A 157 -10.62 -7.10 -17.51
CA GLY A 157 -11.18 -8.37 -17.09
C GLY A 157 -12.65 -8.50 -17.43
N ILE A 158 -13.43 -7.45 -17.18
CA ILE A 158 -14.86 -7.40 -17.56
C ILE A 158 -15.02 -7.57 -19.08
N ALA A 159 -14.22 -6.83 -19.89
CA ALA A 159 -14.27 -6.94 -21.34
C ALA A 159 -13.90 -8.36 -21.83
N ALA A 160 -12.87 -8.98 -21.23
CA ALA A 160 -12.47 -10.34 -21.56
C ALA A 160 -13.55 -11.38 -21.19
N ALA A 161 -14.14 -11.24 -20.01
CA ALA A 161 -15.21 -12.11 -19.57
C ALA A 161 -16.45 -12.00 -20.46
N GLN A 162 -16.81 -10.78 -20.85
CA GLN A 162 -17.92 -10.53 -21.76
C GLN A 162 -17.67 -11.12 -23.14
N GLU A 163 -16.50 -10.91 -23.73
CA GLU A 163 -16.13 -11.50 -25.03
C GLU A 163 -16.17 -13.03 -25.02
N ALA A 164 -15.72 -13.66 -23.93
CA ALA A 164 -15.79 -15.10 -23.77
C ALA A 164 -17.24 -15.60 -23.65
N ALA A 165 -18.07 -14.91 -22.86
CA ALA A 165 -19.48 -15.21 -22.67
C ALA A 165 -20.28 -15.05 -23.98
N ASP A 166 -19.98 -14.03 -24.80
CA ASP A 166 -20.59 -13.83 -26.12
C ASP A 166 -20.30 -15.00 -27.07
N LYS A 167 -19.16 -15.67 -26.88
CA LYS A 167 -18.80 -16.91 -27.58
C LYS A 167 -19.42 -18.17 -26.99
N LYS A 168 -20.30 -18.00 -26.00
CA LYS A 168 -21.01 -19.09 -25.29
C LYS A 168 -20.07 -20.02 -24.52
N LEU A 169 -18.92 -19.53 -24.09
CA LEU A 169 -18.04 -20.23 -23.17
C LEU A 169 -18.55 -20.07 -21.74
N ASP A 170 -18.31 -21.09 -20.91
CA ASP A 170 -18.56 -21.00 -19.49
C ASP A 170 -17.44 -20.21 -18.82
N VAL A 171 -17.80 -19.11 -18.14
CA VAL A 171 -16.83 -18.12 -17.68
C VAL A 171 -16.98 -17.90 -16.17
N ILE A 172 -15.88 -18.06 -15.45
CA ILE A 172 -15.78 -17.65 -14.04
C ILE A 172 -14.94 -16.37 -13.95
N LEU A 173 -15.54 -15.30 -13.43
CA LEU A 173 -14.84 -14.05 -13.09
C LEU A 173 -14.57 -14.03 -11.59
N VAL A 174 -13.29 -13.96 -11.22
CA VAL A 174 -12.84 -13.94 -9.82
C VAL A 174 -12.28 -12.55 -9.49
N GLU A 175 -12.74 -11.97 -8.39
CA GLU A 175 -12.27 -10.70 -7.85
C GLU A 175 -11.99 -10.85 -6.36
N GLN A 176 -11.02 -10.08 -5.85
CA GLN A 176 -10.64 -10.07 -4.44
C GLN A 176 -11.46 -9.06 -3.64
#